data_8fb6e8114406790f94fe6fb0b2f7efad
#
_entry.id   8fb6e8114406790f94fe6fb0b2f7efad
#
_cell.length_a   1.000
_cell.length_b   1.000
_cell.length_c   1.000
_cell.angle_alpha   90.00
_cell.angle_beta   90.00
_cell.angle_gamma   90.00
#
_symmetry.space_group_name_H-M   'P 1'
#
loop_
_entity.id
_entity.type
_entity.pdbx_description
1 polymer ?
#
loop_
_entity_poly.entity_id
_entity_poly.type
_entity_poly.pdbx_seq_one_letter_code
_entity_poly.pdbx_strand_id
1 'polypeptide(L)'
;RINWGNYDLVVIDESHNFRNGNGTNSKGGEKENRYMRLMNRVIKPGVKTKVLMLSATPVNNRFYDLRNQLALAYEGDPSEFNEKLNIKSDIDTIFRQAQKVYNAWCKLPEKERTTATLLSQLDFDFFEVLDSVTIARSRKHIQTYYDVADIGNFPKRNKPISLRPKLTTRPNAINYKEVYELLSKLHLTIYTPTAFIQPSKLQKYLSEDETEKFRSGRELGIQRLMSINLLKRMESSVHSFLLTVQRIYDYLYDTSHAIDDFIATGANNLNEMPDLSSEADEFDYDDQNTDFFNVGKKVKIDLHDMD
;
A
#
# COMPACT_ATOMS: atom_id res chain seq x y z
N ARG A 1 -29.18 -6.01 13.48
CA ARG A 1 -28.08 -5.22 12.89
C ARG A 1 -27.15 -4.84 14.04
N ILE A 2 -25.87 -5.19 13.98
CA ILE A 2 -24.89 -4.91 15.05
C ILE A 2 -24.64 -3.39 15.04
N ASN A 3 -24.70 -2.76 16.21
CA ASN A 3 -24.28 -1.38 16.38
C ASN A 3 -22.79 -1.36 16.75
N TRP A 4 -21.95 -1.11 15.77
CA TRP A 4 -20.50 -1.11 15.92
C TRP A 4 -19.95 0.04 16.77
N GLY A 5 -20.77 1.05 17.08
CA GLY A 5 -20.39 2.18 17.97
C GLY A 5 -20.52 1.88 19.48
N ASN A 6 -20.99 0.70 19.89
CA ASN A 6 -21.24 0.35 21.30
C ASN A 6 -20.13 -0.49 21.95
N TYR A 7 -18.90 -0.36 21.49
CA TYR A 7 -17.77 -1.12 22.05
C TYR A 7 -16.79 -0.19 22.76
N ASP A 8 -16.42 -0.53 23.99
CA ASP A 8 -15.45 0.21 24.80
C ASP A 8 -14.00 -0.01 24.32
N LEU A 9 -13.75 -1.12 23.63
CA LEU A 9 -12.44 -1.48 23.13
C LEU A 9 -12.55 -2.09 21.72
N VAL A 10 -11.73 -1.58 20.83
CA VAL A 10 -11.49 -2.16 19.51
C VAL A 10 -10.04 -2.63 19.42
N VAL A 11 -9.84 -3.91 19.13
CA VAL A 11 -8.52 -4.49 18.87
C VAL A 11 -8.36 -4.69 17.37
N ILE A 12 -7.32 -4.09 16.80
CA ILE A 12 -7.03 -4.13 15.37
C ILE A 12 -5.75 -4.92 15.17
N ASP A 13 -5.88 -6.15 14.65
CA ASP A 13 -4.73 -6.92 14.19
C ASP A 13 -4.32 -6.45 12.79
N GLU A 14 -3.01 -6.53 12.49
CA GLU A 14 -2.41 -6.00 11.27
C GLU A 14 -2.83 -4.54 10.98
N SER A 15 -2.72 -3.69 12.01
CA SER A 15 -3.20 -2.30 11.99
C SER A 15 -2.57 -1.43 10.90
N HIS A 16 -1.44 -1.84 10.33
CA HIS A 16 -0.83 -1.18 9.18
C HIS A 16 -1.76 -1.12 7.94
N ASN A 17 -2.81 -1.95 7.87
CA ASN A 17 -3.84 -1.87 6.85
C ASN A 17 -4.73 -0.62 6.98
N PHE A 18 -4.66 0.07 8.11
CA PHE A 18 -5.38 1.33 8.37
C PHE A 18 -4.47 2.56 8.29
N ARG A 19 -3.32 2.47 7.65
CA ARG A 19 -2.36 3.58 7.48
C ARG A 19 -2.85 4.69 6.54
N ASN A 20 -3.74 4.38 5.60
CA ASN A 20 -4.23 5.32 4.60
C ASN A 20 -5.41 6.13 5.18
N GLY A 21 -5.08 7.22 5.89
CA GLY A 21 -6.06 8.13 6.48
C GLY A 21 -6.96 8.80 5.41
N ASN A 22 -6.80 10.07 5.16
CA ASN A 22 -7.63 10.82 4.22
C ASN A 22 -7.26 10.52 2.75
N GLY A 23 -7.84 9.48 2.17
CA GLY A 23 -7.93 9.36 0.72
C GLY A 23 -8.96 10.36 0.20
N THR A 24 -8.56 11.59 -0.11
CA THR A 24 -9.37 12.49 -0.94
C THR A 24 -9.46 11.89 -2.34
N ASN A 25 -10.47 11.06 -2.57
CA ASN A 25 -10.89 10.76 -3.92
C ASN A 25 -11.51 12.02 -4.50
N SER A 26 -10.72 12.75 -5.26
CA SER A 26 -11.08 13.99 -5.93
C SER A 26 -12.01 13.75 -7.12
N LYS A 27 -13.18 13.12 -6.89
CA LYS A 27 -14.35 13.17 -7.82
C LYS A 27 -15.56 12.52 -7.17
N GLY A 28 -16.53 13.29 -6.78
CA GLY A 28 -17.99 13.17 -6.82
C GLY A 28 -18.67 11.83 -6.55
N GLY A 29 -18.19 11.05 -5.60
CA GLY A 29 -18.78 9.79 -5.15
C GLY A 29 -17.87 9.19 -4.11
N GLU A 30 -17.99 9.66 -2.85
CA GLU A 30 -17.16 9.22 -1.72
C GLU A 30 -17.46 7.76 -1.38
N LYS A 31 -16.77 6.83 -2.01
CA LYS A 31 -16.59 5.50 -1.39
C LYS A 31 -15.67 5.69 -0.19
N GLU A 32 -16.24 5.67 1.02
CA GLU A 32 -15.46 5.64 2.26
C GLU A 32 -14.45 4.48 2.19
N ASN A 33 -13.17 4.76 2.37
CA ASN A 33 -12.16 3.73 2.53
C ASN A 33 -12.32 3.01 3.89
N ARG A 34 -11.59 1.93 4.12
CA ARG A 34 -11.64 1.15 5.39
C ARG A 34 -11.36 2.01 6.61
N TYR A 35 -10.36 2.88 6.52
CA TYR A 35 -9.99 3.81 7.59
C TYR A 35 -11.15 4.72 7.94
N MET A 36 -11.77 5.38 6.95
CA MET A 36 -12.90 6.28 7.16
C MET A 36 -14.13 5.55 7.70
N ARG A 37 -14.39 4.33 7.21
CA ARG A 37 -15.47 3.48 7.75
C ARG A 37 -15.24 3.17 9.22
N LEU A 38 -14.04 2.76 9.61
CA LEU A 38 -13.69 2.50 11.00
C LEU A 38 -13.83 3.76 11.84
N MET A 39 -13.26 4.87 11.41
CA MET A 39 -13.31 6.16 12.10
C MET A 39 -14.75 6.65 12.29
N ASN A 40 -15.55 6.68 11.21
CA ASN A 40 -16.86 7.34 11.21
C ASN A 40 -17.99 6.44 11.71
N ARG A 41 -17.85 5.11 11.61
CA ARG A 41 -18.94 4.18 11.96
C ARG A 41 -18.71 3.40 13.24
N VAL A 42 -17.48 3.38 13.75
CA VAL A 42 -17.11 2.60 14.93
C VAL A 42 -16.51 3.50 16.01
N ILE A 43 -15.48 4.28 15.67
CA ILE A 43 -14.69 5.04 16.64
C ILE A 43 -15.45 6.30 17.12
N LYS A 44 -15.84 7.19 16.19
CA LYS A 44 -16.51 8.45 16.51
C LYS A 44 -17.94 8.34 17.04
N PRO A 45 -18.81 7.41 16.57
CA PRO A 45 -20.18 7.35 17.00
C PRO A 45 -20.33 6.56 18.31
N GLY A 46 -20.79 7.18 19.36
CA GLY A 46 -21.21 6.50 20.57
C GLY A 46 -20.28 6.64 21.76
N VAL A 47 -19.77 5.53 22.30
CA VAL A 47 -18.92 5.51 23.49
C VAL A 47 -17.47 5.89 23.18
N LYS A 48 -16.75 6.44 24.17
CA LYS A 48 -15.29 6.66 24.04
C LYS A 48 -14.57 5.33 23.87
N THR A 49 -14.34 4.93 22.62
CA THR A 49 -13.77 3.62 22.28
C THR A 49 -12.25 3.67 22.41
N LYS A 50 -11.69 2.79 23.25
CA LYS A 50 -10.24 2.58 23.29
C LYS A 50 -9.80 1.75 22.09
N VAL A 51 -8.64 2.08 21.53
CA VAL A 51 -8.09 1.37 20.36
C VAL A 51 -6.76 0.73 20.72
N LEU A 52 -6.67 -0.59 20.55
CA LEU A 52 -5.43 -1.36 20.65
C LEU A 52 -5.04 -1.85 19.27
N MET A 53 -3.88 -1.45 18.81
CA MET A 53 -3.36 -1.79 17.50
C MET A 53 -2.18 -2.78 17.61
N LEU A 54 -2.25 -3.85 16.84
CA LEU A 54 -1.20 -4.86 16.73
C LEU A 54 -0.64 -4.82 15.32
N SER A 55 0.68 -4.68 15.20
CA SER A 55 1.36 -4.73 13.90
C SER A 55 2.84 -5.08 14.07
N ALA A 56 3.35 -5.88 13.15
CA ALA A 56 4.80 -6.11 13.05
C ALA A 56 5.53 -4.94 12.36
N THR A 57 4.83 -4.16 11.53
CA THR A 57 5.36 -3.09 10.68
C THR A 57 4.46 -1.86 10.69
N PRO A 58 4.36 -1.13 11.82
CA PRO A 58 3.45 0.02 11.94
C PRO A 58 3.83 1.19 11.01
N VAL A 59 5.11 1.29 10.65
CA VAL A 59 5.63 2.23 9.64
C VAL A 59 6.10 1.43 8.44
N ASN A 60 5.52 1.69 7.28
CA ASN A 60 5.94 1.03 6.05
C ASN A 60 6.87 1.94 5.23
N ASN A 61 6.32 3.00 4.65
CA ASN A 61 7.06 3.90 3.78
C ASN A 61 7.17 5.33 4.33
N ARG A 62 6.27 5.72 5.22
CA ARG A 62 6.17 7.09 5.74
C ARG A 62 5.83 7.10 7.22
N PHE A 63 6.37 8.04 7.95
CA PHE A 63 5.96 8.25 9.36
C PHE A 63 4.48 8.67 9.47
N TYR A 64 3.92 9.27 8.43
CA TYR A 64 2.47 9.54 8.36
C TYR A 64 1.61 8.27 8.45
N ASP A 65 2.13 7.10 8.09
CA ASP A 65 1.42 5.82 8.23
C ASP A 65 1.10 5.55 9.71
N LEU A 66 2.07 5.81 10.59
CA LEU A 66 1.88 5.69 12.03
C LEU A 66 0.97 6.79 12.58
N ARG A 67 1.18 8.04 12.18
CA ARG A 67 0.32 9.17 12.58
C ARG A 67 -1.15 8.88 12.26
N ASN A 68 -1.46 8.36 11.07
CA ASN A 68 -2.82 8.03 10.69
C ASN A 68 -3.40 6.90 11.54
N GLN A 69 -2.60 5.88 11.86
CA GLN A 69 -3.03 4.84 12.78
C GLN A 69 -3.31 5.41 14.18
N LEU A 70 -2.43 6.25 14.72
CA LEU A 70 -2.62 6.90 16.02
C LEU A 70 -3.88 7.78 16.06
N ALA A 71 -4.25 8.41 14.94
CA ALA A 71 -5.46 9.21 14.84
C ALA A 71 -6.74 8.42 15.12
N LEU A 72 -6.75 7.11 14.97
CA LEU A 72 -7.85 6.25 15.41
C LEU A 72 -8.03 6.25 16.94
N ALA A 73 -6.94 6.38 17.69
CA ALA A 73 -6.98 6.35 19.15
C ALA A 73 -7.46 7.66 19.79
N TYR A 74 -7.31 8.79 19.07
CA TYR A 74 -7.79 10.10 19.53
C TYR A 74 -8.91 10.67 18.64
N GLU A 75 -9.64 9.80 17.95
CA GLU A 75 -10.82 10.13 17.14
C GLU A 75 -10.58 11.20 16.07
N GLY A 76 -9.31 11.42 15.71
CA GLY A 76 -8.87 12.44 14.75
C GLY A 76 -8.76 13.85 15.36
N ASP A 77 -9.02 14.03 16.67
CA ASP A 77 -8.82 15.27 17.41
C ASP A 77 -7.54 15.19 18.26
N PRO A 78 -6.44 15.83 17.87
CA PRO A 78 -5.17 15.74 18.58
C PRO A 78 -5.12 16.51 19.90
N SER A 79 -6.11 17.33 20.23
CA SER A 79 -6.08 18.23 21.40
C SER A 79 -5.93 17.48 22.73
N GLU A 80 -6.75 16.48 22.98
CA GLU A 80 -6.64 15.63 24.19
C GLU A 80 -5.30 14.85 24.24
N PHE A 81 -4.77 14.50 23.09
CA PHE A 81 -3.52 13.75 23.00
C PHE A 81 -2.32 14.64 23.35
N ASN A 82 -2.31 15.87 22.82
CA ASN A 82 -1.27 16.86 23.10
C ASN A 82 -1.23 17.25 24.58
N GLU A 83 -2.39 17.34 25.23
CA GLU A 83 -2.47 17.64 26.68
C GLU A 83 -1.92 16.52 27.56
N LYS A 84 -2.05 15.27 27.16
CA LYS A 84 -1.60 14.10 27.92
C LYS A 84 -0.12 13.80 27.77
N LEU A 85 0.47 14.23 26.67
CA LEU A 85 1.90 14.06 26.38
C LEU A 85 2.66 15.35 26.69
N ASN A 86 3.80 15.24 27.32
CA ASN A 86 4.66 16.40 27.63
C ASN A 86 5.49 16.81 26.39
N ILE A 87 4.80 17.11 25.29
CA ILE A 87 5.37 17.49 23.99
C ILE A 87 5.23 18.99 23.76
N LYS A 88 6.23 19.59 23.12
CA LYS A 88 6.27 21.03 22.84
C LYS A 88 5.47 21.41 21.60
N SER A 89 5.37 20.52 20.65
CA SER A 89 4.72 20.74 19.36
C SER A 89 3.49 19.83 19.23
N ASP A 90 2.53 20.21 18.39
CA ASP A 90 1.42 19.33 18.06
C ASP A 90 1.88 18.08 17.28
N ILE A 91 1.13 17.00 17.43
CA ILE A 91 1.48 15.70 16.83
C ILE A 91 1.65 15.77 15.31
N ASP A 92 0.87 16.58 14.62
CA ASP A 92 0.95 16.73 13.17
C ASP A 92 2.25 17.41 12.75
N THR A 93 2.69 18.40 13.51
CA THR A 93 3.97 19.08 13.30
C THR A 93 5.14 18.15 13.57
N ILE A 94 5.10 17.34 14.65
CA ILE A 94 6.12 16.37 14.99
C ILE A 94 6.29 15.36 13.84
N PHE A 95 5.21 14.75 13.37
CA PHE A 95 5.28 13.77 12.29
C PHE A 95 5.68 14.39 10.94
N ARG A 96 5.30 15.63 10.67
CA ARG A 96 5.73 16.37 9.48
C ARG A 96 7.23 16.64 9.49
N GLN A 97 7.78 17.04 10.64
CA GLN A 97 9.22 17.26 10.78
C GLN A 97 10.00 15.95 10.67
N ALA A 98 9.56 14.90 11.35
CA ALA A 98 10.16 13.58 11.24
C ALA A 98 10.17 13.07 9.79
N GLN A 99 9.08 13.23 9.05
CA GLN A 99 9.01 12.85 7.64
C GLN A 99 9.98 13.67 6.78
N LYS A 100 10.13 14.96 7.05
CA LYS A 100 11.10 15.83 6.34
C LYS A 100 12.54 15.35 6.58
N VAL A 101 12.89 15.02 7.82
CA VAL A 101 14.18 14.43 8.18
C VAL A 101 14.40 13.11 7.44
N TYR A 102 13.43 12.22 7.46
CA TYR A 102 13.51 10.94 6.75
C TYR A 102 13.73 11.12 5.25
N ASN A 103 12.99 12.01 4.61
CA ASN A 103 13.14 12.31 3.19
C ASN A 103 14.52 12.89 2.84
N ALA A 104 15.09 13.71 3.72
CA ALA A 104 16.44 14.23 3.57
C ALA A 104 17.49 13.13 3.72
N TRP A 105 17.33 12.25 4.73
CA TRP A 105 18.19 11.10 4.97
C TRP A 105 18.17 10.12 3.77
N CYS A 106 17.02 9.87 3.14
CA CYS A 106 16.92 9.02 1.96
C CYS A 106 17.74 9.53 0.76
N LYS A 107 18.04 10.83 0.71
CA LYS A 107 18.83 11.47 -0.36
C LYS A 107 20.34 11.42 -0.11
N LEU A 108 20.77 11.02 1.08
CA LEU A 108 22.18 10.90 1.41
C LEU A 108 22.84 9.75 0.62
N PRO A 109 24.16 9.81 0.38
CA PRO A 109 24.91 8.71 -0.16
C PRO A 109 24.77 7.45 0.70
N GLU A 110 24.83 6.27 0.09
CA GLU A 110 24.60 4.98 0.76
C GLU A 110 25.45 4.78 2.03
N LYS A 111 26.70 5.24 1.99
CA LYS A 111 27.65 5.14 3.12
C LYS A 111 27.23 5.97 4.34
N GLU A 112 26.48 7.05 4.12
CA GLU A 112 26.02 7.97 5.17
C GLU A 112 24.61 7.63 5.68
N ARG A 113 23.87 6.79 4.95
CA ARG A 113 22.52 6.33 5.31
C ARG A 113 22.58 5.27 6.40
N THR A 114 22.96 5.65 7.60
CA THR A 114 22.96 4.77 8.77
C THR A 114 21.78 5.08 9.68
N THR A 115 21.35 4.10 10.47
CA THR A 115 20.32 4.31 11.51
C THR A 115 20.74 5.39 12.50
N ALA A 116 22.02 5.42 12.88
CA ALA A 116 22.55 6.43 13.81
C ALA A 116 22.40 7.85 13.24
N THR A 117 22.71 8.05 11.95
CA THR A 117 22.54 9.35 11.28
C THR A 117 21.08 9.80 11.25
N LEU A 118 20.14 8.87 11.01
CA LEU A 118 18.71 9.19 11.04
C LEU A 118 18.27 9.58 12.45
N LEU A 119 18.59 8.74 13.45
CA LEU A 119 18.15 8.95 14.83
C LEU A 119 18.70 10.25 15.43
N SER A 120 19.93 10.66 15.07
CA SER A 120 20.52 11.92 15.55
C SER A 120 19.84 13.19 14.99
N GLN A 121 19.06 13.07 13.94
CA GLN A 121 18.36 14.19 13.31
C GLN A 121 16.88 14.28 13.68
N LEU A 122 16.31 13.22 14.29
CA LEU A 122 14.94 13.22 14.77
C LEU A 122 14.82 13.99 16.09
N ASP A 123 13.70 14.71 16.25
CA ASP A 123 13.43 15.50 17.44
C ASP A 123 13.10 14.62 18.64
N PHE A 124 13.39 15.13 19.84
CA PHE A 124 13.04 14.48 21.11
C PHE A 124 11.54 14.23 21.24
N ASP A 125 10.70 15.20 20.85
CA ASP A 125 9.24 15.07 20.91
C ASP A 125 8.71 13.88 20.08
N PHE A 126 9.38 13.52 18.97
CA PHE A 126 9.04 12.33 18.19
C PHE A 126 9.26 11.03 18.97
N PHE A 127 10.37 10.94 19.71
CA PHE A 127 10.65 9.78 20.57
C PHE A 127 9.69 9.71 21.75
N GLU A 128 9.38 10.84 22.37
CA GLU A 128 8.42 10.93 23.48
C GLU A 128 7.03 10.41 23.06
N VAL A 129 6.55 10.81 21.88
CA VAL A 129 5.30 10.26 21.32
C VAL A 129 5.40 8.75 21.12
N LEU A 130 6.49 8.26 20.52
CA LEU A 130 6.64 6.82 20.28
C LEU A 130 6.66 6.01 21.58
N ASP A 131 7.45 6.43 22.56
CA ASP A 131 7.57 5.72 23.84
C ASP A 131 6.26 5.71 24.61
N SER A 132 5.47 6.78 24.50
CA SER A 132 4.20 6.90 25.22
C SER A 132 3.08 6.03 24.62
N VAL A 133 3.10 5.78 23.30
CA VAL A 133 1.99 5.10 22.61
C VAL A 133 2.34 3.74 22.03
N THR A 134 3.62 3.34 22.04
CA THR A 134 4.03 2.07 21.46
C THR A 134 4.70 1.15 22.47
N ILE A 135 4.40 -0.14 22.36
CA ILE A 135 5.07 -1.21 23.11
C ILE A 135 5.83 -2.07 22.11
N ALA A 136 7.06 -1.67 21.80
CA ALA A 136 7.92 -2.42 20.88
C ALA A 136 8.65 -3.57 21.61
N ARG A 137 8.49 -4.79 21.09
CA ARG A 137 9.16 -5.99 21.64
C ARG A 137 9.78 -6.80 20.50
N SER A 138 11.08 -6.81 20.40
CA SER A 138 11.82 -7.74 19.53
C SER A 138 12.29 -8.97 20.33
N ARG A 139 12.54 -10.09 19.66
CA ARG A 139 13.14 -11.27 20.33
C ARG A 139 14.44 -10.93 21.07
N LYS A 140 15.28 -10.09 20.46
CA LYS A 140 16.52 -9.63 21.09
C LYS A 140 16.25 -8.81 22.36
N HIS A 141 15.26 -7.93 22.31
CA HIS A 141 14.85 -7.15 23.49
C HIS A 141 14.35 -8.06 24.61
N ILE A 142 13.48 -9.03 24.28
CA ILE A 142 12.98 -10.00 25.24
C ILE A 142 14.14 -10.80 25.88
N GLN A 143 15.06 -11.32 25.07
CA GLN A 143 16.23 -12.05 25.58
C GLN A 143 17.16 -11.24 26.46
N THR A 144 17.20 -9.91 26.26
CA THR A 144 18.13 -9.03 27.02
C THR A 144 17.51 -8.57 28.34
N TYR A 145 16.21 -8.32 28.39
CA TYR A 145 15.56 -7.61 29.50
C TYR A 145 14.53 -8.44 30.28
N TYR A 146 14.14 -9.62 29.79
CA TYR A 146 13.18 -10.48 30.47
C TYR A 146 13.85 -11.76 30.97
N ASP A 147 13.34 -12.31 32.07
CA ASP A 147 13.81 -13.61 32.57
C ASP A 147 13.38 -14.72 31.61
N VAL A 148 14.39 -15.33 30.99
CA VAL A 148 14.17 -16.41 30.00
C VAL A 148 13.69 -17.69 30.68
N ALA A 149 13.86 -17.83 32.01
CA ALA A 149 13.40 -19.00 32.74
C ALA A 149 11.88 -19.18 32.69
N ASP A 150 11.14 -18.06 32.73
CA ASP A 150 9.66 -18.09 32.68
C ASP A 150 9.10 -18.25 31.27
N ILE A 151 9.82 -17.77 30.26
CA ILE A 151 9.35 -17.70 28.85
C ILE A 151 9.89 -18.90 28.03
N GLY A 152 10.98 -19.49 28.48
CA GLY A 152 11.73 -20.48 27.71
C GLY A 152 12.66 -19.86 26.66
N ASN A 153 13.54 -20.69 26.11
CA ASN A 153 14.47 -20.24 25.07
C ASN A 153 13.78 -20.13 23.72
N PHE A 154 14.01 -19.04 23.02
CA PHE A 154 13.59 -18.94 21.63
C PHE A 154 14.27 -20.02 20.78
N PRO A 155 13.54 -20.68 19.88
CA PRO A 155 14.10 -21.70 19.02
C PRO A 155 15.21 -21.12 18.13
N LYS A 156 16.26 -21.91 17.94
CA LYS A 156 17.36 -21.53 17.08
C LYS A 156 16.90 -21.48 15.62
N ARG A 157 17.13 -20.34 14.95
CA ARG A 157 16.75 -20.18 13.56
C ARG A 157 17.75 -20.91 12.67
N ASN A 158 17.32 -21.98 12.03
CA ASN A 158 18.09 -22.68 11.02
C ASN A 158 18.06 -21.93 9.68
N LYS A 159 18.96 -22.27 8.78
CA LYS A 159 18.90 -21.79 7.41
C LYS A 159 17.59 -22.30 6.77
N PRO A 160 16.86 -21.45 6.03
CA PRO A 160 15.65 -21.87 5.36
C PRO A 160 15.97 -22.92 4.29
N ILE A 161 15.15 -23.97 4.24
CA ILE A 161 15.20 -24.99 3.20
C ILE A 161 14.07 -24.69 2.22
N SER A 162 14.41 -24.34 0.99
CA SER A 162 13.43 -24.09 -0.06
C SER A 162 12.94 -25.40 -0.65
N LEU A 163 11.70 -25.75 -0.36
CA LEU A 163 11.02 -26.89 -1.00
C LEU A 163 10.22 -26.35 -2.19
N ARG A 164 10.35 -27.02 -3.34
CA ARG A 164 9.60 -26.68 -4.57
C ARG A 164 8.75 -27.88 -4.99
N PRO A 165 7.66 -28.17 -4.26
CA PRO A 165 6.79 -29.30 -4.60
C PRO A 165 6.10 -29.04 -5.95
N LYS A 166 5.78 -30.12 -6.66
CA LYS A 166 4.91 -30.02 -7.83
C LYS A 166 3.49 -29.70 -7.34
N LEU A 167 2.83 -28.71 -7.94
CA LEU A 167 1.46 -28.31 -7.59
C LEU A 167 0.45 -29.43 -7.81
N THR A 168 0.70 -30.30 -8.79
CA THR A 168 -0.18 -31.40 -9.14
C THR A 168 0.60 -32.52 -9.83
N THR A 169 0.10 -33.74 -9.69
CA THR A 169 0.58 -34.90 -10.42
C THR A 169 -0.21 -35.15 -11.70
N ARG A 170 -1.25 -34.34 -12.00
CA ARG A 170 -2.06 -34.46 -13.21
C ARG A 170 -1.24 -34.07 -14.44
N PRO A 171 -1.13 -34.97 -15.47
CA PRO A 171 -0.24 -34.70 -16.62
C PRO A 171 -0.66 -33.52 -17.47
N ASN A 172 -1.92 -33.12 -17.43
CA ASN A 172 -2.47 -32.02 -18.26
C ASN A 172 -2.69 -30.72 -17.48
N ALA A 173 -2.18 -30.58 -16.26
CA ALA A 173 -2.33 -29.39 -15.47
C ALA A 173 -1.11 -28.48 -15.63
N ILE A 174 -1.36 -27.21 -15.86
CA ILE A 174 -0.33 -26.18 -15.95
C ILE A 174 0.44 -26.12 -14.62
N ASN A 175 1.77 -26.17 -14.69
CA ASN A 175 2.64 -26.05 -13.54
C ASN A 175 3.12 -24.61 -13.34
N TYR A 176 3.74 -24.33 -12.19
CA TYR A 176 4.22 -22.99 -11.83
C TYR A 176 5.18 -22.38 -12.86
N LYS A 177 6.05 -23.22 -13.46
CA LYS A 177 7.01 -22.74 -14.46
C LYS A 177 6.30 -22.30 -15.73
N GLU A 178 5.32 -23.06 -16.19
CA GLU A 178 4.50 -22.70 -17.35
C GLU A 178 3.70 -21.42 -17.12
N VAL A 179 3.10 -21.25 -15.92
CA VAL A 179 2.42 -20.00 -15.56
C VAL A 179 3.40 -18.84 -15.58
N TYR A 180 4.58 -18.99 -14.99
CA TYR A 180 5.62 -17.97 -15.00
C TYR A 180 6.06 -17.59 -16.44
N GLU A 181 6.25 -18.58 -17.31
CA GLU A 181 6.62 -18.35 -18.71
C GLU A 181 5.50 -17.63 -19.46
N LEU A 182 4.22 -17.96 -19.20
CA LEU A 182 3.08 -17.26 -19.78
C LEU A 182 3.01 -15.81 -19.29
N LEU A 183 3.11 -15.58 -17.98
CA LEU A 183 3.08 -14.24 -17.40
C LEU A 183 4.28 -13.39 -17.86
N SER A 184 5.43 -14.00 -18.09
CA SER A 184 6.62 -13.31 -18.60
C SER A 184 6.46 -12.85 -20.05
N LYS A 185 5.57 -13.48 -20.82
CA LYS A 185 5.22 -13.10 -22.19
C LYS A 185 4.11 -12.05 -22.26
N LEU A 186 3.38 -11.82 -21.16
CA LEU A 186 2.34 -10.81 -21.12
C LEU A 186 2.96 -9.41 -21.09
N HIS A 187 2.66 -8.62 -22.08
CA HIS A 187 3.13 -7.23 -22.12
C HIS A 187 2.42 -6.32 -21.15
N LEU A 188 1.29 -6.71 -20.55
CA LEU A 188 0.51 -5.94 -19.57
C LEU A 188 0.48 -4.43 -19.92
N THR A 189 0.09 -4.12 -21.15
CA THR A 189 0.12 -2.78 -21.76
C THR A 189 -0.63 -1.73 -20.96
N ILE A 190 -1.63 -2.17 -20.18
CA ILE A 190 -2.38 -1.33 -19.25
C ILE A 190 -1.49 -0.59 -18.23
N TYR A 191 -0.30 -1.12 -17.94
CA TYR A 191 0.65 -0.50 -17.01
C TYR A 191 1.75 0.32 -17.69
N THR A 192 1.76 0.34 -19.02
CA THR A 192 2.73 1.10 -19.82
C THR A 192 2.03 1.98 -20.88
N PRO A 193 1.01 2.76 -20.48
CA PRO A 193 0.19 3.50 -21.45
C PRO A 193 0.97 4.58 -22.19
N THR A 194 2.04 5.13 -21.60
CA THR A 194 2.83 6.17 -22.28
C THR A 194 3.62 5.64 -23.48
N ALA A 195 3.83 4.32 -23.57
CA ALA A 195 4.47 3.70 -24.73
C ALA A 195 3.64 3.79 -26.03
N PHE A 196 2.35 4.11 -25.92
CA PHE A 196 1.40 4.20 -27.03
C PHE A 196 0.93 5.64 -27.29
N ILE A 197 1.54 6.64 -26.66
CA ILE A 197 1.23 8.06 -26.87
C ILE A 197 2.19 8.61 -27.93
N GLN A 198 1.64 9.38 -28.86
CA GLN A 198 2.46 10.11 -29.84
C GLN A 198 3.52 10.95 -29.14
N PRO A 199 4.78 10.91 -29.58
CA PRO A 199 5.88 11.65 -28.95
C PRO A 199 5.60 13.16 -28.81
N SER A 200 4.91 13.75 -29.79
CA SER A 200 4.51 15.15 -29.78
C SER A 200 3.47 15.51 -28.70
N LYS A 201 2.73 14.53 -28.20
CA LYS A 201 1.66 14.68 -27.21
C LYS A 201 2.06 14.25 -25.79
N LEU A 202 3.19 13.58 -25.66
CA LEU A 202 3.64 12.98 -24.40
C LEU A 202 3.78 14.02 -23.27
N GLN A 203 4.22 15.22 -23.59
CA GLN A 203 4.37 16.34 -22.64
C GLN A 203 3.04 16.68 -21.90
N LYS A 204 1.89 16.50 -22.53
CA LYS A 204 0.56 16.74 -21.94
C LYS A 204 0.28 15.84 -20.74
N TYR A 205 0.95 14.68 -20.68
CA TYR A 205 0.72 13.62 -19.69
C TYR A 205 1.83 13.51 -18.65
N LEU A 206 2.86 14.32 -18.76
CA LEU A 206 3.96 14.39 -17.79
C LEU A 206 3.65 15.46 -16.73
N SER A 207 4.02 15.18 -15.48
CA SER A 207 4.02 16.19 -14.42
C SER A 207 5.21 17.16 -14.61
N GLU A 208 5.13 18.38 -14.04
CA GLU A 208 6.17 19.41 -14.19
C GLU A 208 7.59 18.95 -13.84
N ASP A 209 7.72 18.00 -12.90
CA ASP A 209 8.99 17.44 -12.42
C ASP A 209 9.36 16.08 -13.06
N GLU A 210 8.59 15.58 -14.02
CA GLU A 210 8.72 14.22 -14.55
C GLU A 210 9.36 14.26 -15.96
N THR A 211 10.44 13.50 -16.14
CA THR A 211 11.03 13.28 -17.47
C THR A 211 10.45 12.02 -18.12
N GLU A 212 10.41 11.98 -19.45
CA GLU A 212 9.97 10.81 -20.24
C GLU A 212 10.68 9.52 -19.82
N LYS A 213 12.00 9.56 -19.65
CA LYS A 213 12.80 8.39 -19.22
C LYS A 213 12.43 7.91 -17.83
N PHE A 214 12.14 8.84 -16.90
CA PHE A 214 11.74 8.49 -15.55
C PHE A 214 10.38 7.81 -15.55
N ARG A 215 9.45 8.31 -16.34
CA ARG A 215 8.10 7.77 -16.43
C ARG A 215 8.09 6.39 -17.08
N SER A 216 8.73 6.22 -18.22
CA SER A 216 8.81 4.92 -18.89
C SER A 216 9.52 3.87 -18.02
N GLY A 217 10.58 4.26 -17.32
CA GLY A 217 11.25 3.39 -16.34
C GLY A 217 10.35 2.96 -15.20
N ARG A 218 9.51 3.89 -14.69
CA ARG A 218 8.50 3.62 -13.65
C ARG A 218 7.40 2.67 -14.14
N GLU A 219 6.85 2.89 -15.32
CA GLU A 219 5.83 2.03 -15.92
C GLU A 219 6.35 0.59 -16.11
N LEU A 220 7.56 0.42 -16.65
CA LEU A 220 8.20 -0.89 -16.75
C LEU A 220 8.44 -1.56 -15.39
N GLY A 221 8.79 -0.77 -14.38
CA GLY A 221 8.90 -1.24 -12.99
C GLY A 221 7.57 -1.78 -12.46
N ILE A 222 6.49 -1.05 -12.70
CA ILE A 222 5.12 -1.45 -12.30
C ILE A 222 4.70 -2.73 -13.04
N GLN A 223 4.92 -2.81 -14.34
CA GLN A 223 4.62 -4.00 -15.14
C GLN A 223 5.29 -5.25 -14.58
N ARG A 224 6.58 -5.17 -14.25
CA ARG A 224 7.33 -6.28 -13.64
C ARG A 224 6.79 -6.65 -12.25
N LEU A 225 6.47 -5.64 -11.44
CA LEU A 225 5.90 -5.84 -10.12
C LEU A 225 4.54 -6.54 -10.19
N MET A 226 3.71 -6.16 -11.17
CA MET A 226 2.41 -6.80 -11.38
C MET A 226 2.52 -8.28 -11.75
N SER A 227 3.49 -8.66 -12.57
CA SER A 227 3.75 -10.07 -12.87
C SER A 227 4.12 -10.86 -11.61
N ILE A 228 4.92 -10.28 -10.72
CA ILE A 228 5.30 -10.90 -9.44
C ILE A 228 4.06 -11.00 -8.52
N ASN A 229 3.23 -9.96 -8.47
CA ASN A 229 2.03 -9.95 -7.64
C ASN A 229 1.00 -10.99 -8.10
N LEU A 230 0.84 -11.17 -9.42
CA LEU A 230 -0.01 -12.23 -9.96
C LEU A 230 0.47 -13.63 -9.52
N LEU A 231 1.79 -13.87 -9.53
CA LEU A 231 2.35 -15.13 -9.02
C LEU A 231 2.11 -15.31 -7.51
N LYS A 232 2.31 -14.27 -6.71
CA LYS A 232 2.02 -14.31 -5.26
C LYS A 232 0.54 -14.56 -4.99
N ARG A 233 -0.36 -13.95 -5.78
CA ARG A 233 -1.80 -14.23 -5.66
C ARG A 233 -2.13 -15.68 -5.97
N MET A 234 -1.53 -16.24 -7.00
CA MET A 234 -1.71 -17.67 -7.34
C MET A 234 -1.19 -18.56 -6.21
N GLU A 235 -0.08 -18.19 -5.56
CA GLU A 235 0.49 -18.90 -4.41
C GLU A 235 -0.45 -18.87 -3.20
N SER A 236 -1.11 -17.74 -2.97
CA SER A 236 -2.07 -17.56 -1.89
C SER A 236 -3.42 -18.23 -2.20
N SER A 237 -3.98 -17.99 -3.38
CA SER A 237 -5.27 -18.51 -3.81
C SER A 237 -5.39 -18.52 -5.33
N VAL A 238 -5.58 -19.72 -5.91
CA VAL A 238 -5.85 -19.88 -7.34
C VAL A 238 -7.13 -19.13 -7.76
N HIS A 239 -8.14 -19.11 -6.90
CA HIS A 239 -9.40 -18.38 -7.17
C HIS A 239 -9.16 -16.88 -7.28
N SER A 240 -8.44 -16.29 -6.33
CA SER A 240 -8.10 -14.85 -6.37
C SER A 240 -7.24 -14.50 -7.58
N PHE A 241 -6.33 -15.39 -7.96
CA PHE A 241 -5.53 -15.24 -9.18
C PHE A 241 -6.43 -15.19 -10.43
N LEU A 242 -7.35 -16.17 -10.57
CA LEU A 242 -8.27 -16.21 -11.71
C LEU A 242 -9.15 -14.97 -11.80
N LEU A 243 -9.71 -14.51 -10.68
CA LEU A 243 -10.51 -13.29 -10.65
C LEU A 243 -9.71 -12.07 -11.12
N THR A 244 -8.45 -11.97 -10.73
CA THR A 244 -7.59 -10.86 -11.14
C THR A 244 -7.24 -10.92 -12.62
N VAL A 245 -6.90 -12.11 -13.13
CA VAL A 245 -6.61 -12.30 -14.56
C VAL A 245 -7.86 -12.01 -15.39
N GLN A 246 -9.05 -12.45 -14.93
CA GLN A 246 -10.31 -12.15 -15.62
C GLN A 246 -10.57 -10.65 -15.72
N ARG A 247 -10.35 -9.89 -14.63
CA ARG A 247 -10.52 -8.42 -14.65
C ARG A 247 -9.55 -7.74 -15.60
N ILE A 248 -8.29 -8.20 -15.64
CA ILE A 248 -7.30 -7.68 -16.60
C ILE A 248 -7.76 -7.98 -18.04
N TYR A 249 -8.27 -9.18 -18.28
CA TYR A 249 -8.81 -9.57 -19.57
C TYR A 249 -10.01 -8.70 -20.00
N ASP A 250 -10.99 -8.56 -19.12
CA ASP A 250 -12.21 -7.78 -19.38
C ASP A 250 -11.84 -6.32 -19.71
N TYR A 251 -10.89 -5.74 -18.92
CA TYR A 251 -10.42 -4.39 -19.20
C TYR A 251 -9.72 -4.26 -20.56
N LEU A 252 -8.84 -5.19 -20.90
CA LEU A 252 -8.16 -5.19 -22.22
C LEU A 252 -9.15 -5.37 -23.36
N TYR A 253 -10.14 -6.22 -23.16
CA TYR A 253 -11.21 -6.46 -24.12
C TYR A 253 -12.04 -5.19 -24.37
N ASP A 254 -12.50 -4.54 -23.29
CA ASP A 254 -13.28 -3.28 -23.38
C ASP A 254 -12.45 -2.16 -24.03
N THR A 255 -11.16 -2.09 -23.68
CA THR A 255 -10.24 -1.10 -24.27
C THR A 255 -10.05 -1.34 -25.77
N SER A 256 -9.89 -2.60 -26.18
CA SER A 256 -9.77 -2.95 -27.61
C SER A 256 -11.02 -2.55 -28.39
N HIS A 257 -12.20 -2.83 -27.85
CA HIS A 257 -13.46 -2.42 -28.48
C HIS A 257 -13.62 -0.89 -28.56
N ALA A 258 -13.23 -0.17 -27.48
CA ALA A 258 -13.27 1.29 -27.50
C ALA A 258 -12.31 1.88 -28.56
N ILE A 259 -11.17 1.24 -28.80
CA ILE A 259 -10.24 1.63 -29.88
C ILE A 259 -10.85 1.34 -31.24
N ASP A 260 -11.46 0.17 -31.45
CA ASP A 260 -12.13 -0.19 -32.70
C ASP A 260 -13.26 0.78 -33.03
N ASP A 261 -14.10 1.12 -32.02
CA ASP A 261 -15.17 2.10 -32.15
C ASP A 261 -14.63 3.50 -32.47
N PHE A 262 -13.51 3.90 -31.86
CA PHE A 262 -12.87 5.16 -32.14
C PHE A 262 -12.36 5.21 -33.59
N ILE A 263 -11.74 4.16 -34.08
CA ILE A 263 -11.27 4.07 -35.47
C ILE A 263 -12.45 4.14 -36.44
N ALA A 264 -13.59 3.52 -36.11
CA ALA A 264 -14.77 3.48 -36.98
C ALA A 264 -15.57 4.78 -36.95
N THR A 265 -15.69 5.46 -35.84
CA THR A 265 -16.63 6.57 -35.63
C THR A 265 -16.01 7.88 -35.19
N GLY A 266 -14.75 7.88 -34.73
CA GLY A 266 -14.09 9.02 -34.09
C GLY A 266 -14.59 9.32 -32.69
N ALA A 267 -15.44 8.48 -32.11
CA ALA A 267 -16.02 8.69 -30.78
C ALA A 267 -15.06 8.22 -29.67
N ASN A 268 -14.60 9.13 -28.84
CA ASN A 268 -13.70 8.83 -27.72
C ASN A 268 -14.50 8.35 -26.50
N ASN A 269 -14.78 7.04 -26.44
CA ASN A 269 -15.57 6.40 -25.39
C ASN A 269 -14.73 5.55 -24.42
N LEU A 270 -13.44 5.87 -24.24
CA LEU A 270 -12.60 5.17 -23.25
C LEU A 270 -13.20 5.34 -21.85
N ASN A 271 -13.67 4.23 -21.31
CA ASN A 271 -14.06 4.16 -19.91
C ASN A 271 -12.83 4.41 -19.01
N GLU A 272 -13.06 5.05 -17.86
CA GLU A 272 -12.00 5.17 -16.86
C GLU A 272 -11.50 3.77 -16.50
N MET A 273 -10.19 3.62 -16.43
CA MET A 273 -9.54 2.38 -16.04
C MET A 273 -10.18 1.84 -14.75
N PRO A 274 -10.73 0.61 -14.75
CA PRO A 274 -11.36 0.07 -13.56
C PRO A 274 -10.35 0.09 -12.40
N ASP A 275 -10.82 0.47 -11.23
CA ASP A 275 -10.01 0.44 -10.03
C ASP A 275 -9.72 -1.00 -9.63
N LEU A 276 -8.69 -1.58 -10.22
CA LEU A 276 -8.24 -2.94 -9.89
C LEU A 276 -7.82 -3.08 -8.41
N SER A 277 -7.64 -1.96 -7.70
CA SER A 277 -7.31 -1.95 -6.27
C SER A 277 -8.54 -1.89 -5.37
N SER A 278 -9.67 -1.30 -5.84
CA SER A 278 -10.81 -1.04 -4.96
C SER A 278 -11.60 -2.29 -4.57
N GLU A 279 -11.49 -3.36 -5.35
CA GLU A 279 -12.14 -4.64 -5.05
C GLU A 279 -11.15 -5.73 -4.59
N ALA A 280 -9.86 -5.54 -4.85
CA ALA A 280 -8.79 -6.34 -4.24
C ALA A 280 -8.70 -6.11 -2.73
N ASP A 281 -9.08 -4.92 -2.27
CA ASP A 281 -9.09 -4.53 -0.86
C ASP A 281 -10.05 -5.34 0.02
N GLU A 282 -10.97 -6.08 -0.54
CA GLU A 282 -11.86 -6.94 0.26
C GLU A 282 -11.22 -8.29 0.65
N PHE A 283 -10.17 -8.74 -0.05
CA PHE A 283 -9.56 -10.05 0.15
C PHE A 283 -8.03 -10.09 0.31
N ASP A 284 -7.31 -8.98 0.08
CA ASP A 284 -5.84 -9.00 0.08
C ASP A 284 -5.27 -8.17 1.24
N TYR A 285 -5.20 -8.79 2.41
CA TYR A 285 -4.71 -8.18 3.66
C TYR A 285 -3.20 -7.95 3.70
N ASP A 286 -2.42 -8.49 2.75
CA ASP A 286 -0.96 -8.60 2.89
C ASP A 286 -0.17 -7.82 1.82
N ASP A 287 -0.83 -7.10 0.90
CA ASP A 287 -0.11 -6.43 -0.18
C ASP A 287 0.31 -5.01 0.20
N GLN A 288 1.54 -4.90 0.70
CA GLN A 288 2.22 -3.62 1.04
C GLN A 288 2.37 -2.67 -0.17
N ASN A 289 1.85 -3.05 -1.35
CA ASN A 289 2.06 -2.38 -2.62
C ASN A 289 0.80 -1.69 -3.19
N THR A 290 -0.27 -1.51 -2.41
CA THR A 290 -1.48 -0.82 -2.88
C THR A 290 -1.22 0.59 -3.43
N ASP A 291 -0.16 1.27 -2.97
CA ASP A 291 0.24 2.57 -3.52
C ASP A 291 0.73 2.50 -4.98
N PHE A 292 1.24 1.34 -5.43
CA PHE A 292 1.67 1.14 -6.81
C PHE A 292 0.49 0.94 -7.77
N PHE A 293 -0.63 0.37 -7.32
CA PHE A 293 -1.84 0.25 -8.12
C PHE A 293 -2.47 1.62 -8.44
N ASN A 294 -2.26 2.62 -7.59
CA ASN A 294 -2.76 3.98 -7.80
C ASN A 294 -1.97 4.78 -8.85
N VAL A 295 -0.82 4.31 -9.27
CA VAL A 295 0.08 5.06 -10.15
C VAL A 295 -0.43 5.14 -11.59
N GLY A 296 -1.12 4.10 -12.09
CA GLY A 296 -1.73 4.09 -13.42
C GLY A 296 -3.07 4.84 -13.52
N LYS A 297 -3.74 5.10 -12.41
CA LYS A 297 -5.11 5.62 -12.34
C LYS A 297 -5.29 7.08 -12.71
N LYS A 298 -4.26 7.90 -12.66
CA LYS A 298 -4.39 9.36 -12.73
C LYS A 298 -4.29 9.94 -14.13
N VAL A 299 -3.94 9.14 -15.12
CA VAL A 299 -3.74 9.63 -16.49
C VAL A 299 -4.87 9.15 -17.36
N LYS A 300 -5.86 10.01 -17.59
CA LYS A 300 -6.88 9.80 -18.61
C LYS A 300 -6.24 10.12 -19.97
N ILE A 301 -5.92 9.07 -20.73
CA ILE A 301 -5.34 9.23 -22.06
C ILE A 301 -6.46 9.44 -23.06
N ASP A 302 -6.28 10.41 -23.95
CA ASP A 302 -7.16 10.68 -25.07
C ASP A 302 -6.72 9.79 -26.24
N LEU A 303 -7.66 9.03 -26.83
CA LEU A 303 -7.38 8.16 -27.97
C LEU A 303 -6.84 8.94 -29.19
N HIS A 304 -7.19 10.23 -29.32
CA HIS A 304 -6.62 11.10 -30.36
C HIS A 304 -5.11 11.36 -30.19
N ASP A 305 -4.57 11.16 -29.02
CA ASP A 305 -3.16 11.39 -28.70
C ASP A 305 -2.33 10.06 -28.78
N MET A 306 -2.97 8.94 -29.12
CA MET A 306 -2.30 7.63 -29.26
C MET A 306 -1.84 7.37 -30.71
N ASP A 307 -0.82 6.52 -30.86
CA ASP A 307 -0.32 5.99 -32.14
C ASP A 307 -1.15 4.81 -32.61
#